data_fd3a1c317835b25f33c0a5d604a342b3
#
_entry.id   fd3a1c317835b25f33c0a5d604a342b3
#
_cell.length_a   1.000
_cell.length_b   1.000
_cell.length_c   1.000
_cell.angle_alpha   90.00
_cell.angle_beta   90.00
_cell.angle_gamma   90.00
#
_symmetry.space_group_name_H-M   'P 1'
#
loop_
_entity.id
_entity.type
_entity.pdbx_description
1 polymer ?
#
loop_
_entity_poly.entity_id
_entity_poly.type
_entity_poly.pdbx_seq_one_letter_code
_entity_poly.pdbx_strand_id
1 'polypeptide(L)'
;RTPAAFLGSCRYKLPEIHENRDVYDKIFAILDKLDIEAFIYIGGNDSMDTIKKLSDYAIITGHPTRFIGCPKTIDNDLALTDHTPGYGSAAKYIGTSMKEVIRDGFCLEYEKGIVTIVEVMGRNAGWLTGATALSEGEDCEGPDLIYLPEIPFDLKKFGDKVRKLLEKKTSIVVAVSEGIRTDDGTYVCELGNSIDFVDAFGHKQLSGTASYLASFIAGEIGCKTRAIELSTLQRSASHAASRVDILEAYQVGGAAVKAADEG
;
A
#
# COMPACT_ATOMS: atom_id res chain seq x y z
N ARG A 1 17.55 -15.97 -0.43
CA ARG A 1 16.52 -15.11 0.18
C ARG A 1 16.69 -13.69 -0.33
N THR A 2 16.08 -13.38 -1.44
CA THR A 2 16.18 -12.05 -2.05
C THR A 2 14.83 -11.35 -1.86
N PRO A 3 14.80 -10.16 -1.26
CA PRO A 3 13.56 -9.41 -1.07
C PRO A 3 13.05 -8.85 -2.38
N ALA A 4 11.79 -8.43 -2.39
CA ALA A 4 11.10 -7.77 -3.49
C ALA A 4 10.96 -8.64 -4.75
N ALA A 5 10.93 -8.01 -5.91
CA ALA A 5 10.66 -8.63 -7.20
C ALA A 5 11.92 -9.31 -7.79
N PHE A 6 12.45 -10.31 -7.13
CA PHE A 6 13.64 -11.04 -7.60
C PHE A 6 13.48 -11.61 -9.02
N LEU A 7 12.29 -12.08 -9.36
CA LEU A 7 11.95 -12.60 -10.69
C LEU A 7 11.69 -11.50 -11.73
N GLY A 8 11.84 -10.25 -11.33
CA GLY A 8 11.49 -9.09 -12.14
C GLY A 8 10.04 -8.65 -11.97
N SER A 9 9.72 -7.48 -12.45
CA SER A 9 8.36 -6.97 -12.52
C SER A 9 8.21 -6.05 -13.72
N CYS A 10 6.98 -5.93 -14.23
CA CYS A 10 6.65 -4.97 -15.27
C CYS A 10 5.36 -4.22 -14.91
N ARG A 11 5.16 -3.09 -15.57
CA ARG A 11 3.95 -2.28 -15.50
C ARG A 11 3.29 -2.29 -16.87
N TYR A 12 2.44 -3.28 -17.11
CA TYR A 12 1.67 -3.42 -18.33
C TYR A 12 0.25 -3.84 -18.02
N LYS A 13 -0.73 -3.01 -18.40
CA LYS A 13 -2.14 -3.34 -18.27
C LYS A 13 -2.57 -4.12 -19.51
N LEU A 14 -2.96 -5.39 -19.32
CA LEU A 14 -3.49 -6.20 -20.39
C LEU A 14 -4.87 -5.63 -20.79
N PRO A 15 -5.08 -5.29 -22.10
CA PRO A 15 -6.37 -4.80 -22.58
C PRO A 15 -7.45 -5.88 -22.45
N GLU A 16 -8.73 -5.51 -22.56
CA GLU A 16 -9.79 -6.50 -22.68
C GLU A 16 -9.65 -7.31 -23.98
N ILE A 17 -10.08 -8.56 -23.97
CA ILE A 17 -9.92 -9.48 -25.12
C ILE A 17 -10.56 -8.90 -26.38
N HIS A 18 -11.72 -8.24 -26.24
CA HIS A 18 -12.44 -7.65 -27.36
C HIS A 18 -11.80 -6.36 -27.90
N GLU A 19 -10.95 -5.69 -27.11
CA GLU A 19 -10.26 -4.46 -27.51
C GLU A 19 -9.01 -4.76 -28.34
N ASN A 20 -8.25 -5.77 -27.96
CA ASN A 20 -6.99 -6.10 -28.65
C ASN A 20 -6.62 -7.58 -28.52
N ARG A 21 -7.21 -8.40 -29.36
CA ARG A 21 -6.96 -9.84 -29.43
C ARG A 21 -5.52 -10.18 -29.83
N ASP A 22 -4.90 -9.38 -30.69
CA ASP A 22 -3.54 -9.64 -31.20
C ASP A 22 -2.48 -9.72 -30.11
N VAL A 23 -2.69 -9.02 -28.99
CA VAL A 23 -1.78 -9.10 -27.83
C VAL A 23 -1.83 -10.49 -27.20
N TYR A 24 -3.02 -11.05 -27.06
CA TYR A 24 -3.21 -12.40 -26.52
C TYR A 24 -2.61 -13.45 -27.46
N ASP A 25 -2.88 -13.36 -28.76
CA ASP A 25 -2.33 -14.27 -29.75
C ASP A 25 -0.80 -14.29 -29.71
N LYS A 26 -0.15 -13.13 -29.54
CA LYS A 26 1.31 -13.03 -29.39
C LYS A 26 1.81 -13.67 -28.08
N ILE A 27 1.11 -13.45 -26.97
CA ILE A 27 1.47 -14.06 -25.66
C ILE A 27 1.40 -15.57 -25.78
N PHE A 28 0.31 -16.10 -26.32
CA PHE A 28 0.09 -17.53 -26.44
C PHE A 28 1.07 -18.19 -27.41
N ALA A 29 1.38 -17.53 -28.54
CA ALA A 29 2.41 -18.01 -29.47
C ALA A 29 3.82 -18.08 -28.80
N ILE A 30 4.10 -17.20 -27.83
CA ILE A 30 5.36 -17.27 -27.04
C ILE A 30 5.30 -18.45 -26.07
N LEU A 31 4.17 -18.68 -25.40
CA LEU A 31 3.99 -19.81 -24.50
C LEU A 31 4.16 -21.15 -25.23
N ASP A 32 3.56 -21.29 -26.41
CA ASP A 32 3.74 -22.45 -27.30
C ASP A 32 5.19 -22.66 -27.71
N LYS A 33 5.85 -21.58 -28.16
CA LYS A 33 7.25 -21.64 -28.59
C LYS A 33 8.19 -22.10 -27.48
N LEU A 34 7.86 -21.77 -26.21
CA LEU A 34 8.64 -22.11 -25.03
C LEU A 34 8.17 -23.40 -24.34
N ASP A 35 7.15 -24.05 -24.88
CA ASP A 35 6.53 -25.26 -24.33
C ASP A 35 6.10 -25.09 -22.86
N ILE A 36 5.38 -23.97 -22.58
CA ILE A 36 4.93 -23.61 -21.24
C ILE A 36 3.58 -24.27 -20.94
N GLU A 37 3.58 -25.24 -20.06
CA GLU A 37 2.37 -25.96 -19.60
C GLU A 37 1.58 -25.17 -18.55
N ALA A 38 2.28 -24.41 -17.68
CA ALA A 38 1.66 -23.63 -16.63
C ALA A 38 2.35 -22.27 -16.46
N PHE A 39 1.55 -21.22 -16.24
CA PHE A 39 1.99 -19.87 -15.99
C PHE A 39 1.51 -19.40 -14.61
N ILE A 40 2.43 -19.26 -13.65
CA ILE A 40 2.13 -18.79 -12.31
C ILE A 40 2.51 -17.31 -12.22
N TYR A 41 1.52 -16.46 -11.89
CA TYR A 41 1.71 -15.01 -11.81
C TYR A 41 1.52 -14.51 -10.39
N ILE A 42 2.60 -13.97 -9.81
CA ILE A 42 2.62 -13.49 -8.42
C ILE A 42 2.28 -12.01 -8.42
N GLY A 43 1.24 -11.60 -7.68
CA GLY A 43 0.89 -10.19 -7.61
C GLY A 43 -0.36 -9.86 -6.81
N GLY A 44 -0.74 -8.57 -6.84
CA GLY A 44 -1.95 -8.02 -6.25
C GLY A 44 -3.13 -8.01 -7.22
N ASN A 45 -4.09 -7.10 -7.00
CA ASN A 45 -5.35 -7.01 -7.75
C ASN A 45 -5.15 -6.96 -9.28
N ASP A 46 -4.25 -6.10 -9.79
CA ASP A 46 -4.00 -5.99 -11.23
C ASP A 46 -3.42 -7.28 -11.84
N SER A 47 -2.61 -8.01 -11.05
CA SER A 47 -2.05 -9.29 -11.50
C SER A 47 -3.12 -10.39 -11.52
N MET A 48 -4.05 -10.37 -10.57
CA MET A 48 -5.17 -11.31 -10.55
C MET A 48 -6.14 -11.04 -11.71
N ASP A 49 -6.39 -9.78 -12.06
CA ASP A 49 -7.13 -9.40 -13.26
C ASP A 49 -6.44 -9.90 -14.55
N THR A 50 -5.12 -9.73 -14.64
CA THR A 50 -4.33 -10.23 -15.77
C THR A 50 -4.44 -11.74 -15.91
N ILE A 51 -4.30 -12.50 -14.82
CA ILE A 51 -4.43 -13.97 -14.81
C ILE A 51 -5.83 -14.40 -15.24
N LYS A 52 -6.86 -13.72 -14.73
CA LYS A 52 -8.23 -14.00 -15.11
C LYS A 52 -8.43 -13.84 -16.63
N LYS A 53 -7.97 -12.74 -17.21
CA LYS A 53 -8.06 -12.49 -18.66
C LYS A 53 -7.33 -13.53 -19.50
N LEU A 54 -6.12 -13.93 -19.08
CA LEU A 54 -5.35 -14.97 -19.76
C LEU A 54 -6.02 -16.35 -19.66
N SER A 55 -6.56 -16.69 -18.49
CA SER A 55 -7.32 -17.92 -18.29
C SER A 55 -8.59 -17.96 -19.13
N ASP A 56 -9.37 -16.86 -19.15
CA ASP A 56 -10.57 -16.75 -19.98
C ASP A 56 -10.22 -16.93 -21.47
N TYR A 57 -9.12 -16.34 -21.93
CA TYR A 57 -8.66 -16.50 -23.30
C TYR A 57 -8.23 -17.94 -23.62
N ALA A 58 -7.54 -18.62 -22.71
CA ALA A 58 -7.17 -20.02 -22.86
C ALA A 58 -8.42 -20.91 -23.02
N ILE A 59 -9.46 -20.67 -22.21
CA ILE A 59 -10.74 -21.38 -22.29
C ILE A 59 -11.40 -21.15 -23.64
N ILE A 60 -11.48 -19.89 -24.11
CA ILE A 60 -12.11 -19.52 -25.38
C ILE A 60 -11.40 -20.18 -26.57
N THR A 61 -10.07 -20.29 -26.50
CA THR A 61 -9.26 -20.84 -27.62
C THR A 61 -8.99 -22.33 -27.49
N GLY A 62 -9.35 -22.96 -26.36
CA GLY A 62 -9.01 -24.36 -26.06
C GLY A 62 -7.52 -24.59 -25.85
N HIS A 63 -6.78 -23.54 -25.40
CA HIS A 63 -5.33 -23.62 -25.19
C HIS A 63 -5.01 -24.42 -23.91
N PRO A 64 -4.01 -25.34 -23.93
CA PRO A 64 -3.73 -26.22 -22.79
C PRO A 64 -3.01 -25.57 -21.61
N THR A 65 -2.38 -24.41 -21.80
CA THR A 65 -1.63 -23.73 -20.71
C THR A 65 -2.55 -23.35 -19.56
N ARG A 66 -2.14 -23.68 -18.37
CA ARG A 66 -2.83 -23.36 -17.11
C ARG A 66 -2.34 -22.04 -16.56
N PHE A 67 -3.26 -21.16 -16.16
CA PHE A 67 -2.95 -19.84 -15.62
C PHE A 67 -3.34 -19.78 -14.14
N ILE A 68 -2.35 -19.66 -13.25
CA ILE A 68 -2.54 -19.68 -11.79
C ILE A 68 -2.12 -18.35 -11.19
N GLY A 69 -3.04 -17.69 -10.46
CA GLY A 69 -2.73 -16.51 -9.67
C GLY A 69 -2.14 -16.90 -8.31
N CYS A 70 -1.01 -16.29 -7.94
CA CYS A 70 -0.40 -16.43 -6.63
C CYS A 70 -0.48 -15.08 -5.90
N PRO A 71 -1.43 -14.89 -4.97
CA PRO A 71 -1.71 -13.58 -4.39
C PRO A 71 -0.62 -13.09 -3.44
N LYS A 72 -0.30 -11.81 -3.52
CA LYS A 72 0.51 -11.05 -2.56
C LYS A 72 0.11 -9.58 -2.62
N THR A 73 0.12 -8.87 -1.51
CA THR A 73 0.16 -7.40 -1.43
C THR A 73 0.35 -6.97 0.01
N ILE A 74 1.03 -5.85 0.24
CA ILE A 74 1.10 -5.23 1.57
C ILE A 74 -0.20 -4.52 1.95
N ASP A 75 -1.04 -4.17 0.97
CA ASP A 75 -2.27 -3.41 1.19
C ASP A 75 -3.38 -4.23 1.87
N ASN A 76 -3.27 -5.56 1.85
CA ASN A 76 -4.25 -6.49 2.41
C ASN A 76 -5.67 -6.27 1.88
N ASP A 77 -5.78 -5.95 0.59
CA ASP A 77 -7.02 -5.50 -0.06
C ASP A 77 -7.59 -6.48 -1.09
N LEU A 78 -7.13 -7.74 -1.08
CA LEU A 78 -7.67 -8.77 -1.97
C LEU A 78 -9.00 -9.30 -1.44
N ALA A 79 -9.99 -9.39 -2.33
CA ALA A 79 -11.31 -9.92 -2.00
C ALA A 79 -11.21 -11.39 -1.52
N LEU A 80 -12.08 -11.77 -0.57
CA LEU A 80 -12.18 -13.12 0.01
C LEU A 80 -10.87 -13.61 0.68
N THR A 81 -9.98 -12.70 1.03
CA THR A 81 -8.69 -13.00 1.65
C THR A 81 -8.59 -12.26 2.98
N ASP A 82 -8.40 -12.98 4.08
CA ASP A 82 -8.26 -12.37 5.40
C ASP A 82 -6.89 -11.73 5.59
N HIS A 83 -5.86 -12.38 5.06
CA HIS A 83 -4.47 -11.98 5.22
C HIS A 83 -3.68 -12.27 3.93
N THR A 84 -2.99 -11.24 3.40
CA THR A 84 -2.16 -11.36 2.20
C THR A 84 -0.67 -11.37 2.55
N PRO A 85 0.14 -12.29 1.97
CA PRO A 85 1.58 -12.29 2.18
C PRO A 85 2.21 -10.94 1.84
N GLY A 86 2.94 -10.38 2.79
CA GLY A 86 3.55 -9.05 2.73
C GLY A 86 2.98 -8.06 3.74
N TYR A 87 1.67 -8.13 4.03
CA TYR A 87 1.00 -7.23 4.97
C TYR A 87 1.59 -7.28 6.38
N GLY A 88 1.76 -8.46 6.96
CA GLY A 88 2.24 -8.62 8.33
C GLY A 88 3.66 -8.07 8.53
N SER A 89 4.54 -8.22 7.52
CA SER A 89 5.88 -7.64 7.54
C SER A 89 5.85 -6.12 7.47
N ALA A 90 5.03 -5.57 6.57
CA ALA A 90 4.85 -4.13 6.43
C ALA A 90 4.21 -3.51 7.69
N ALA A 91 3.19 -4.14 8.26
CA ALA A 91 2.54 -3.72 9.50
C ALA A 91 3.53 -3.71 10.68
N LYS A 92 4.37 -4.74 10.80
CA LYS A 92 5.42 -4.81 11.82
C LYS A 92 6.44 -3.67 11.64
N TYR A 93 6.89 -3.40 10.41
CA TYR A 93 7.79 -2.29 10.12
C TYR A 93 7.15 -0.95 10.50
N ILE A 94 5.90 -0.72 10.09
CA ILE A 94 5.16 0.52 10.34
C ILE A 94 4.95 0.73 11.84
N GLY A 95 4.47 -0.28 12.58
CA GLY A 95 4.26 -0.17 14.02
C GLY A 95 5.57 0.12 14.77
N THR A 96 6.67 -0.54 14.40
CA THR A 96 7.99 -0.30 14.99
C THR A 96 8.51 1.11 14.67
N SER A 97 8.45 1.52 13.39
CA SER A 97 8.91 2.85 12.97
C SER A 97 8.07 3.97 13.59
N MET A 98 6.75 3.76 13.70
CA MET A 98 5.87 4.72 14.38
C MET A 98 6.24 4.90 15.83
N LYS A 99 6.57 3.83 16.54
CA LYS A 99 7.02 3.86 17.93
C LYS A 99 8.30 4.70 18.09
N GLU A 100 9.26 4.56 17.17
CA GLU A 100 10.49 5.34 17.18
C GLU A 100 10.21 6.83 16.91
N VAL A 101 9.31 7.13 15.95
CA VAL A 101 8.91 8.52 15.65
C VAL A 101 8.23 9.19 16.84
N ILE A 102 7.36 8.47 17.57
CA ILE A 102 6.68 8.98 18.76
C ILE A 102 7.71 9.26 19.87
N ARG A 103 8.64 8.34 20.10
CA ARG A 103 9.69 8.51 21.12
C ARG A 103 10.65 9.66 20.79
N ASP A 104 11.05 9.83 19.53
CA ASP A 104 11.83 11.00 19.10
C ASP A 104 11.07 12.30 19.40
N GLY A 105 9.76 12.31 19.17
CA GLY A 105 8.91 13.45 19.44
C GLY A 105 8.88 13.86 20.93
N PHE A 106 8.95 12.92 21.85
CA PHE A 106 8.98 13.22 23.29
C PHE A 106 10.24 13.95 23.74
N CYS A 107 11.33 13.84 22.98
CA CYS A 107 12.60 14.51 23.29
C CYS A 107 12.65 15.96 22.80
N LEU A 108 11.62 16.43 22.06
CA LEU A 108 11.61 17.71 21.39
C LEU A 108 10.68 18.69 22.11
N GLU A 109 11.25 19.78 22.62
CA GLU A 109 10.49 20.88 23.22
C GLU A 109 10.52 22.11 22.30
N TYR A 110 9.34 22.57 21.90
CA TYR A 110 9.14 23.81 21.14
C TYR A 110 8.07 24.65 21.83
N GLU A 111 8.22 25.97 21.81
CA GLU A 111 7.31 26.91 22.45
C GLU A 111 5.84 26.69 22.07
N LYS A 112 5.57 26.42 20.79
CA LYS A 112 4.23 26.15 20.25
C LYS A 112 3.98 24.66 19.96
N GLY A 113 4.86 23.78 20.43
CA GLY A 113 4.79 22.35 20.15
C GLY A 113 5.25 21.98 18.73
N ILE A 114 5.20 20.67 18.47
CA ILE A 114 5.54 20.06 17.18
C ILE A 114 4.45 19.09 16.74
N VAL A 115 4.13 19.08 15.44
CA VAL A 115 3.23 18.11 14.81
C VAL A 115 4.00 17.32 13.76
N THR A 116 4.14 16.02 13.98
CA THR A 116 4.74 15.09 13.01
C THR A 116 3.64 14.30 12.31
N ILE A 117 3.61 14.37 10.98
CA ILE A 117 2.63 13.67 10.15
C ILE A 117 3.35 12.58 9.38
N VAL A 118 2.93 11.34 9.56
CA VAL A 118 3.52 10.14 8.94
C VAL A 118 2.57 9.61 7.88
N GLU A 119 3.01 9.61 6.63
CA GLU A 119 2.28 9.08 5.49
C GLU A 119 2.60 7.61 5.29
N VAL A 120 1.55 6.81 5.17
CA VAL A 120 1.58 5.36 5.01
C VAL A 120 0.92 4.98 3.68
N MET A 121 1.44 3.99 2.99
CA MET A 121 0.81 3.42 1.79
C MET A 121 -0.57 2.85 2.08
N GLY A 122 -1.42 2.85 1.08
CA GLY A 122 -2.79 2.33 1.15
C GLY A 122 -3.77 3.25 0.45
N ARG A 123 -3.79 3.20 -0.90
CA ARG A 123 -4.64 4.07 -1.71
C ARG A 123 -6.13 3.95 -1.39
N ASN A 124 -6.62 2.71 -1.24
CA ASN A 124 -8.03 2.40 -1.08
C ASN A 124 -8.33 1.58 0.17
N ALA A 125 -7.30 1.09 0.87
CA ALA A 125 -7.43 0.27 2.06
C ALA A 125 -6.52 0.79 3.17
N GLY A 126 -7.07 1.02 4.33
CA GLY A 126 -6.41 1.62 5.48
C GLY A 126 -5.70 0.63 6.41
N TRP A 127 -5.54 -0.64 6.03
CA TRP A 127 -4.94 -1.66 6.88
C TRP A 127 -3.53 -1.30 7.38
N LEU A 128 -2.68 -0.80 6.48
CA LEU A 128 -1.31 -0.39 6.85
C LEU A 128 -1.32 0.85 7.75
N THR A 129 -2.19 1.82 7.45
CA THR A 129 -2.33 3.02 8.28
C THR A 129 -2.91 2.66 9.65
N GLY A 130 -3.88 1.74 9.70
CA GLY A 130 -4.41 1.19 10.95
C GLY A 130 -3.35 0.46 11.78
N ALA A 131 -2.38 -0.20 11.12
CA ALA A 131 -1.28 -0.87 11.80
C ALA A 131 -0.34 0.09 12.58
N THR A 132 -0.41 1.40 12.35
CA THR A 132 0.30 2.39 13.16
C THR A 132 -0.12 2.35 14.63
N ALA A 133 -1.37 1.94 14.92
CA ALA A 133 -1.87 1.73 16.27
C ALA A 133 -1.10 0.63 17.04
N LEU A 134 -0.43 -0.29 16.35
CA LEU A 134 0.41 -1.32 16.98
C LEU A 134 1.67 -0.75 17.66
N SER A 135 1.95 0.54 17.49
CA SER A 135 2.99 1.23 18.26
C SER A 135 2.59 1.46 19.72
N GLU A 136 1.29 1.43 20.03
CA GLU A 136 0.78 1.54 21.40
C GLU A 136 1.18 0.33 22.24
N GLY A 137 1.57 0.58 23.48
CA GLY A 137 1.96 -0.43 24.46
C GLY A 137 2.29 0.21 25.80
N GLU A 138 2.85 -0.59 26.72
CA GLU A 138 3.21 -0.10 28.07
C GLU A 138 4.21 1.08 28.04
N ASP A 139 5.01 1.18 26.99
CA ASP A 139 6.11 2.12 26.83
C ASP A 139 5.88 3.18 25.72
N CYS A 140 4.70 3.23 25.12
CA CYS A 140 4.36 4.16 24.05
C CYS A 140 2.84 4.36 23.93
N GLU A 141 2.39 5.61 23.79
CA GLU A 141 0.96 5.95 23.72
C GLU A 141 0.31 5.69 22.35
N GLY A 142 1.08 5.40 21.32
CA GLY A 142 0.59 5.33 19.95
C GLY A 142 0.39 6.71 19.28
N PRO A 143 -0.09 6.74 18.01
CA PRO A 143 -0.38 8.00 17.31
C PRO A 143 -1.59 8.71 17.95
N ASP A 144 -1.55 10.04 17.99
CA ASP A 144 -2.67 10.85 18.51
C ASP A 144 -3.87 10.86 17.59
N LEU A 145 -3.65 10.77 16.28
CA LEU A 145 -4.69 10.74 15.25
C LEU A 145 -4.31 9.75 14.15
N ILE A 146 -5.29 9.00 13.66
CA ILE A 146 -5.15 8.09 12.51
C ILE A 146 -6.25 8.41 11.50
N TYR A 147 -5.88 8.63 10.23
CA TYR A 147 -6.81 8.91 9.14
C TYR A 147 -6.70 7.86 8.04
N LEU A 148 -7.80 7.16 7.82
CA LEU A 148 -7.92 6.05 6.87
C LEU A 148 -8.57 6.51 5.55
N PRO A 149 -8.27 5.89 4.41
CA PRO A 149 -8.81 6.29 3.11
C PRO A 149 -10.30 5.99 2.94
N GLU A 150 -10.86 5.11 3.79
CA GLU A 150 -12.28 4.74 3.78
C GLU A 150 -13.21 5.82 4.35
N ILE A 151 -12.65 6.80 5.06
CA ILE A 151 -13.43 7.84 5.74
C ILE A 151 -13.11 9.19 5.10
N PRO A 152 -14.13 9.95 4.67
CA PRO A 152 -13.95 11.29 4.14
C PRO A 152 -13.16 12.19 5.09
N PHE A 153 -12.17 12.88 4.57
CA PHE A 153 -11.27 13.73 5.33
C PHE A 153 -11.75 15.20 5.29
N ASP A 154 -11.85 15.80 6.47
CA ASP A 154 -12.22 17.21 6.65
C ASP A 154 -11.02 17.99 7.18
N LEU A 155 -10.45 18.82 6.33
CA LEU A 155 -9.24 19.60 6.63
C LEU A 155 -9.43 20.57 7.80
N LYS A 156 -10.63 21.20 7.92
CA LYS A 156 -10.92 22.11 9.02
C LYS A 156 -11.02 21.36 10.35
N LYS A 157 -11.77 20.25 10.38
CA LYS A 157 -11.87 19.42 11.58
C LYS A 157 -10.52 18.86 12.00
N PHE A 158 -9.65 18.53 11.03
CA PHE A 158 -8.28 18.13 11.29
C PHE A 158 -7.50 19.22 12.03
N GLY A 159 -7.47 20.45 11.50
CA GLY A 159 -6.81 21.59 12.14
C GLY A 159 -7.34 21.86 13.56
N ASP A 160 -8.66 21.81 13.76
CA ASP A 160 -9.30 22.01 15.07
C ASP A 160 -8.92 20.91 16.07
N LYS A 161 -8.82 19.63 15.64
CA LYS A 161 -8.37 18.53 16.50
C LYS A 161 -6.90 18.72 16.90
N VAL A 162 -6.02 19.04 15.97
CA VAL A 162 -4.61 19.29 16.24
C VAL A 162 -4.44 20.44 17.23
N ARG A 163 -5.17 21.54 17.06
CA ARG A 163 -5.13 22.70 17.97
C ARG A 163 -5.51 22.30 19.39
N LYS A 164 -6.58 21.50 19.57
CA LYS A 164 -7.02 21.02 20.88
C LYS A 164 -6.02 20.06 21.53
N LEU A 165 -5.31 19.26 20.72
CA LEU A 165 -4.28 18.35 21.24
C LEU A 165 -3.06 19.12 21.71
N LEU A 166 -2.64 20.18 20.99
CA LEU A 166 -1.51 21.05 21.35
C LEU A 166 -1.76 21.83 22.66
N GLU A 167 -3.02 22.00 23.08
CA GLU A 167 -3.34 22.54 24.41
C GLU A 167 -2.93 21.59 25.55
N LYS A 168 -2.76 20.31 25.25
CA LYS A 168 -2.50 19.24 26.26
C LYS A 168 -1.12 18.59 26.12
N LYS A 169 -0.55 18.60 24.91
CA LYS A 169 0.71 17.93 24.59
C LYS A 169 1.59 18.86 23.76
N THR A 170 2.90 18.77 23.94
CA THR A 170 3.89 19.54 23.16
C THR A 170 4.32 18.81 21.90
N SER A 171 4.06 17.51 21.78
CA SER A 171 4.36 16.69 20.60
C SER A 171 3.11 15.90 20.18
N ILE A 172 2.70 16.06 18.92
CA ILE A 172 1.56 15.39 18.32
C ILE A 172 2.05 14.56 17.14
N VAL A 173 1.66 13.29 17.09
CA VAL A 173 1.97 12.38 15.97
C VAL A 173 0.68 11.94 15.28
N VAL A 174 0.62 12.18 14.00
CA VAL A 174 -0.54 11.86 13.15
C VAL A 174 -0.12 10.83 12.10
N ALA A 175 -0.87 9.75 11.99
CA ALA A 175 -0.74 8.79 10.90
C ALA A 175 -1.82 9.07 9.85
N VAL A 176 -1.40 9.13 8.57
CA VAL A 176 -2.33 9.35 7.45
C VAL A 176 -2.07 8.34 6.34
N SER A 177 -3.12 7.84 5.69
CA SER A 177 -2.98 7.12 4.44
C SER A 177 -2.67 8.11 3.30
N GLU A 178 -1.84 7.69 2.35
CA GLU A 178 -1.63 8.42 1.08
C GLU A 178 -2.93 8.65 0.31
N GLY A 179 -3.92 7.76 0.53
CA GLY A 179 -5.19 7.71 -0.20
C GLY A 179 -6.36 8.43 0.46
N ILE A 180 -6.16 9.22 1.53
CA ILE A 180 -7.26 10.00 2.13
C ILE A 180 -7.84 11.01 1.14
N ARG A 181 -9.17 11.15 1.18
CA ARG A 181 -9.93 12.00 0.25
C ARG A 181 -10.90 12.89 1.00
N THR A 182 -11.17 14.05 0.42
CA THR A 182 -12.26 14.93 0.84
C THR A 182 -13.63 14.34 0.46
N ASP A 183 -14.72 14.92 0.96
CA ASP A 183 -16.09 14.46 0.69
C ASP A 183 -16.46 14.41 -0.81
N ASP A 184 -15.83 15.27 -1.63
CA ASP A 184 -16.01 15.30 -3.09
C ASP A 184 -15.16 14.27 -3.84
N GLY A 185 -14.37 13.47 -3.12
CA GLY A 185 -13.52 12.42 -3.66
C GLY A 185 -12.13 12.89 -4.11
N THR A 186 -11.77 14.16 -3.93
CA THR A 186 -10.45 14.69 -4.27
C THR A 186 -9.40 14.16 -3.29
N TYR A 187 -8.28 13.65 -3.78
CA TYR A 187 -7.17 13.24 -2.91
C TYR A 187 -6.54 14.45 -2.22
N VAL A 188 -6.23 14.31 -0.94
CA VAL A 188 -5.64 15.40 -0.15
C VAL A 188 -4.28 15.83 -0.68
N CYS A 189 -3.48 14.92 -1.22
CA CYS A 189 -2.20 15.27 -1.88
C CYS A 189 -2.38 16.19 -3.10
N GLU A 190 -3.51 16.13 -3.80
CA GLU A 190 -3.81 16.98 -4.96
C GLU A 190 -4.12 18.43 -4.58
N LEU A 191 -4.50 18.69 -3.33
CA LEU A 191 -4.75 20.05 -2.84
C LEU A 191 -3.48 20.90 -2.73
N GLY A 192 -2.32 20.26 -2.64
CA GLY A 192 -1.03 20.95 -2.51
C GLY A 192 -0.30 21.22 -3.82
N ASN A 193 -0.31 20.28 -4.74
CA ASN A 193 0.31 20.36 -6.07
C ASN A 193 -0.31 19.34 -7.00
N SER A 194 -0.63 19.71 -8.22
CA SER A 194 -1.04 18.77 -9.28
C SER A 194 0.16 17.99 -9.79
N ILE A 195 0.40 16.80 -9.24
CA ILE A 195 1.32 15.84 -9.84
C ILE A 195 0.52 15.01 -10.83
N ASP A 196 0.63 15.30 -12.12
CA ASP A 196 -0.10 14.64 -13.20
C ASP A 196 0.56 13.32 -13.66
N PHE A 197 1.38 12.69 -12.83
CA PHE A 197 1.96 11.40 -13.20
C PHE A 197 0.96 10.26 -12.96
N VAL A 198 0.58 9.60 -14.06
CA VAL A 198 -0.29 8.44 -14.08
C VAL A 198 0.50 7.22 -14.55
N ASP A 199 0.44 6.12 -13.82
CA ASP A 199 1.12 4.87 -14.21
C ASP A 199 0.40 4.15 -15.36
N ALA A 200 1.00 3.05 -15.86
CA ALA A 200 0.44 2.27 -16.97
C ALA A 200 -0.92 1.62 -16.66
N PHE A 201 -1.35 1.57 -15.39
CA PHE A 201 -2.65 1.06 -14.96
C PHE A 201 -3.71 2.17 -14.82
N GLY A 202 -3.33 3.42 -15.07
CA GLY A 202 -4.21 4.58 -14.91
C GLY A 202 -4.28 5.10 -13.48
N HIS A 203 -3.37 4.66 -12.60
CA HIS A 203 -3.31 5.14 -11.23
C HIS A 203 -2.44 6.39 -11.13
N LYS A 204 -2.97 7.44 -10.52
CA LYS A 204 -2.16 8.62 -10.14
C LYS A 204 -1.12 8.22 -9.10
N GLN A 205 0.07 8.78 -9.20
CA GLN A 205 1.06 8.64 -8.13
C GLN A 205 0.59 9.46 -6.93
N LEU A 206 0.26 8.79 -5.82
CA LEU A 206 -0.10 9.44 -4.57
C LEU A 206 1.15 9.59 -3.73
N SER A 207 1.50 10.81 -3.39
CA SER A 207 2.55 11.18 -2.43
C SER A 207 2.40 12.65 -2.07
N GLY A 208 2.89 13.03 -0.90
CA GLY A 208 2.84 14.42 -0.46
C GLY A 208 1.64 14.81 0.39
N THR A 209 0.77 13.86 0.75
CA THR A 209 -0.33 14.08 1.71
C THR A 209 0.23 14.61 3.04
N ALA A 210 1.28 13.97 3.61
CA ALA A 210 1.90 14.44 4.85
C ALA A 210 2.53 15.82 4.68
N SER A 211 3.20 16.08 3.57
CA SER A 211 3.83 17.38 3.28
C SER A 211 2.80 18.49 3.16
N TYR A 212 1.68 18.23 2.49
CA TYR A 212 0.58 19.18 2.38
C TYR A 212 -0.05 19.50 3.74
N LEU A 213 -0.39 18.46 4.52
CA LEU A 213 -0.99 18.64 5.84
C LEU A 213 -0.03 19.30 6.83
N ALA A 214 1.26 19.02 6.75
CA ALA A 214 2.28 19.69 7.57
C ALA A 214 2.34 21.19 7.24
N SER A 215 2.32 21.54 5.95
CA SER A 215 2.29 22.96 5.50
C SER A 215 1.00 23.66 5.93
N PHE A 216 -0.14 22.98 5.83
CA PHE A 216 -1.43 23.48 6.30
C PHE A 216 -1.40 23.79 7.81
N ILE A 217 -0.95 22.87 8.65
CA ILE A 217 -0.86 23.07 10.11
C ILE A 217 0.14 24.18 10.45
N ALA A 218 1.27 24.25 9.75
CA ALA A 218 2.25 25.34 9.95
C ALA A 218 1.64 26.71 9.67
N GLY A 219 0.83 26.82 8.63
CA GLY A 219 0.10 28.05 8.29
C GLY A 219 -1.01 28.42 9.27
N GLU A 220 -1.83 27.45 9.65
CA GLU A 220 -3.01 27.66 10.51
C GLU A 220 -2.68 27.87 11.99
N ILE A 221 -1.66 27.20 12.51
CA ILE A 221 -1.33 27.16 13.95
C ILE A 221 -0.01 27.88 14.23
N GLY A 222 0.91 27.88 13.28
CA GLY A 222 2.25 28.47 13.43
C GLY A 222 3.17 27.67 14.35
N CYS A 223 2.92 26.37 14.54
CA CYS A 223 3.79 25.47 15.29
C CYS A 223 4.84 24.82 14.34
N LYS A 224 5.83 24.16 14.94
CA LYS A 224 6.78 23.33 14.18
C LYS A 224 6.04 22.13 13.56
N THR A 225 6.32 21.83 12.29
CA THR A 225 5.75 20.65 11.63
C THR A 225 6.84 19.80 10.99
N ARG A 226 6.57 18.50 10.86
CA ARG A 226 7.43 17.55 10.17
C ARG A 226 6.55 16.58 9.37
N ALA A 227 6.91 16.36 8.12
CA ALA A 227 6.32 15.32 7.27
C ALA A 227 7.31 14.15 7.13
N ILE A 228 6.82 12.93 7.26
CA ILE A 228 7.56 11.69 7.06
C ILE A 228 6.76 10.82 6.10
N GLU A 229 7.32 10.51 4.95
CA GLU A 229 6.75 9.58 3.98
C GLU A 229 7.50 8.25 4.07
N LEU A 230 6.84 7.17 4.50
CA LEU A 230 7.46 5.86 4.59
C LEU A 230 7.76 5.27 3.20
N SER A 231 6.96 5.63 2.20
CA SER A 231 7.16 5.29 0.79
C SER A 231 7.61 3.83 0.57
N THR A 232 8.66 3.61 -0.22
CA THR A 232 9.16 2.26 -0.54
C THR A 232 9.76 1.51 0.65
N LEU A 233 10.15 2.20 1.73
CA LEU A 233 10.76 1.55 2.89
C LEU A 233 9.84 0.52 3.54
N GLN A 234 8.55 0.83 3.64
CA GLN A 234 7.57 -0.06 4.28
C GLN A 234 7.34 -1.38 3.54
N ARG A 235 7.63 -1.44 2.22
CA ARG A 235 7.51 -2.67 1.43
C ARG A 235 8.83 -3.37 1.15
N SER A 236 9.96 -2.80 1.55
CA SER A 236 11.30 -3.32 1.28
C SER A 236 12.11 -3.65 2.53
N ALA A 237 11.53 -3.47 3.72
CA ALA A 237 12.18 -3.65 5.01
C ALA A 237 12.35 -5.14 5.38
N SER A 238 13.25 -5.86 4.72
CA SER A 238 13.48 -7.29 4.94
C SER A 238 13.93 -7.62 6.38
N HIS A 239 14.53 -6.67 7.08
CA HIS A 239 14.91 -6.79 8.50
C HIS A 239 13.69 -6.87 9.44
N ALA A 240 12.54 -6.36 9.01
CA ALA A 240 11.28 -6.44 9.76
C ALA A 240 10.39 -7.62 9.31
N ALA A 241 10.89 -8.54 8.48
CA ALA A 241 10.09 -9.64 7.96
C ALA A 241 9.36 -10.40 9.06
N SER A 242 8.06 -10.63 8.86
CA SER A 242 7.21 -11.43 9.74
C SER A 242 7.41 -12.92 9.43
N ARG A 243 7.48 -13.74 10.49
CA ARG A 243 7.54 -15.19 10.33
C ARG A 243 6.26 -15.73 9.68
N VAL A 244 5.13 -15.14 9.97
CA VAL A 244 3.83 -15.52 9.38
C VAL A 244 3.88 -15.30 7.86
N ASP A 245 4.28 -14.11 7.41
CA ASP A 245 4.40 -13.81 5.98
C ASP A 245 5.35 -14.77 5.24
N ILE A 246 6.49 -15.11 5.88
CA ILE A 246 7.46 -16.04 5.27
C ILE A 246 6.83 -17.43 5.07
N LEU A 247 6.09 -17.92 6.07
CA LEU A 247 5.42 -19.21 6.02
C LEU A 247 4.26 -19.21 5.02
N GLU A 248 3.43 -18.17 5.05
CA GLU A 248 2.30 -18.04 4.13
C GLU A 248 2.75 -17.88 2.68
N ALA A 249 3.79 -17.09 2.41
CA ALA A 249 4.36 -16.95 1.07
C ALA A 249 4.84 -18.32 0.53
N TYR A 250 5.46 -19.13 1.38
CA TYR A 250 5.86 -20.49 1.02
C TYR A 250 4.64 -21.40 0.73
N GLN A 251 3.62 -21.34 1.60
CA GLN A 251 2.40 -22.14 1.45
C GLN A 251 1.60 -21.76 0.20
N VAL A 252 1.43 -20.46 -0.03
CA VAL A 252 0.72 -19.94 -1.22
C VAL A 252 1.44 -20.33 -2.51
N GLY A 253 2.78 -20.21 -2.53
CA GLY A 253 3.59 -20.66 -3.67
C GLY A 253 3.46 -22.16 -3.92
N GLY A 254 3.52 -22.98 -2.86
CA GLY A 254 3.31 -24.43 -2.96
C GLY A 254 1.91 -24.81 -3.44
N ALA A 255 0.88 -24.10 -2.94
CA ALA A 255 -0.51 -24.29 -3.39
C ALA A 255 -0.69 -23.91 -4.86
N ALA A 256 -0.05 -22.83 -5.33
CA ALA A 256 -0.09 -22.43 -6.74
C ALA A 256 0.54 -23.48 -7.66
N VAL A 257 1.68 -24.05 -7.26
CA VAL A 257 2.32 -25.15 -8.02
C VAL A 257 1.43 -26.40 -8.04
N LYS A 258 0.86 -26.76 -6.90
CA LYS A 258 -0.06 -27.89 -6.80
C LYS A 258 -1.29 -27.71 -7.69
N ALA A 259 -1.91 -26.52 -7.66
CA ALA A 259 -3.04 -26.21 -8.54
C ALA A 259 -2.66 -26.25 -10.04
N ALA A 260 -1.42 -25.87 -10.36
CA ALA A 260 -0.91 -25.99 -11.74
C ALA A 260 -0.69 -27.46 -12.16
N ASP A 261 -0.38 -28.35 -11.26
CA ASP A 261 -0.18 -29.78 -11.53
C ASP A 261 -1.51 -30.55 -11.64
N GLU A 262 -2.45 -30.24 -10.76
CA GLU A 262 -3.75 -30.95 -10.68
C GLU A 262 -4.75 -30.49 -11.77
N GLY A 263 -4.64 -29.29 -12.32
CA GLY A 263 -5.53 -28.73 -13.37
C GLY A 263 -6.62 -27.88 -12.80
#